data_7a8064e648a15f0737421046c83b9d71
#
_entry.id   7a8064e648a15f0737421046c83b9d71
#
_cell.length_a   1.000
_cell.length_b   1.000
_cell.length_c   1.000
_cell.angle_alpha   90.00
_cell.angle_beta   90.00
_cell.angle_gamma   90.00
#
_symmetry.space_group_name_H-M   'P 1'
#
loop_
_entity.id
_entity.type
_entity.pdbx_description
1 polymer ?
#
loop_
_entity_poly.entity_id
_entity_poly.type
_entity_poly.pdbx_seq_one_letter_code
_entity_poly.pdbx_strand_id
1 'polypeptide(L)'
;MSGSLAYLLDSNILSDLVRNPQGMVAAQITAAGEDTVCTSVIVAAELRYGAIKSNSAKLAQRIDMILSALEILPLETPADHQYASLRHHLTRQGTPIGPNDLLIAAHALAHDLTVITANVGEFSRVPGLKVENWLQA
;
A
#
# COMPACT_ATOMS: atom_id res chain seq x y z
N MET A 1 -14.59 11.29 16.77
CA MET A 1 -14.07 11.40 15.42
C MET A 1 -13.03 10.32 15.17
N SER A 2 -13.14 9.62 14.08
CA SER A 2 -12.13 8.62 13.75
C SER A 2 -10.79 9.31 13.56
N GLY A 3 -9.70 8.60 13.83
CA GLY A 3 -8.36 9.10 13.59
C GLY A 3 -8.15 9.39 12.11
N SER A 4 -7.23 10.28 11.82
CA SER A 4 -6.85 10.57 10.45
C SER A 4 -6.04 9.40 9.90
N LEU A 5 -6.25 9.07 8.63
CA LEU A 5 -5.43 8.10 7.94
C LEU A 5 -3.98 8.60 7.85
N ALA A 6 -3.03 7.71 8.07
CA ALA A 6 -1.61 8.04 8.06
C ALA A 6 -0.77 7.06 7.23
N TYR A 7 -1.22 5.81 7.12
CA TYR A 7 -0.42 4.72 6.57
C TYR A 7 -1.17 3.98 5.48
N LEU A 8 -0.55 3.87 4.31
CA LEU A 8 -1.07 3.08 3.18
C LEU A 8 -0.24 1.79 3.10
N LEU A 9 -0.90 0.66 3.32
CA LEU A 9 -0.25 -0.66 3.34
C LEU A 9 -0.15 -1.23 1.92
N ASP A 10 1.08 -1.57 1.51
CA ASP A 10 1.35 -2.17 0.20
C ASP A 10 1.01 -3.67 0.21
N SER A 11 0.95 -4.27 -0.96
CA SER A 11 0.54 -5.67 -1.13
C SER A 11 1.42 -6.65 -0.39
N ASN A 12 2.75 -6.46 -0.37
CA ASN A 12 3.66 -7.35 0.35
C ASN A 12 3.42 -7.33 1.87
N ILE A 13 3.02 -6.18 2.41
CA ILE A 13 2.69 -6.03 3.83
C ILE A 13 1.38 -6.75 4.14
N LEU A 14 0.34 -6.56 3.32
CA LEU A 14 -0.94 -7.24 3.51
C LEU A 14 -0.83 -8.74 3.27
N SER A 15 0.02 -9.18 2.32
CA SER A 15 0.29 -10.61 2.13
C SER A 15 0.91 -11.24 3.37
N ASP A 16 1.83 -10.51 4.04
CA ASP A 16 2.39 -10.99 5.31
C ASP A 16 1.31 -11.09 6.38
N LEU A 17 0.44 -10.09 6.47
CA LEU A 17 -0.67 -10.10 7.45
C LEU A 17 -1.59 -11.30 7.23
N VAL A 18 -1.84 -11.68 5.97
CA VAL A 18 -2.63 -12.87 5.63
C VAL A 18 -1.94 -14.14 6.15
N ARG A 19 -0.62 -14.25 5.95
CA ARG A 19 0.15 -15.43 6.37
C ARG A 19 0.41 -15.45 7.88
N ASN A 20 0.60 -14.28 8.48
CA ASN A 20 1.00 -14.12 9.87
C ASN A 20 0.05 -13.15 10.58
N PRO A 21 -1.19 -13.56 10.84
CA PRO A 21 -2.20 -12.62 11.38
C PRO A 21 -1.90 -12.12 12.79
N GLN A 22 -0.92 -12.71 13.47
CA GLN A 22 -0.46 -12.26 14.79
C GLN A 22 1.02 -11.88 14.76
N GLY A 23 1.55 -11.54 13.58
CA GLY A 23 2.95 -11.22 13.40
C GLY A 23 3.27 -9.74 13.59
N MET A 24 4.40 -9.33 13.01
CA MET A 24 4.93 -7.96 13.18
C MET A 24 4.00 -6.89 12.60
N VAL A 25 3.40 -7.17 11.44
CA VAL A 25 2.48 -6.20 10.80
C VAL A 25 1.27 -5.97 11.69
N ALA A 26 0.66 -7.05 12.20
CA ALA A 26 -0.49 -6.94 13.11
C ALA A 26 -0.13 -6.12 14.36
N ALA A 27 1.05 -6.36 14.94
CA ALA A 27 1.52 -5.63 16.10
C ALA A 27 1.70 -4.13 15.78
N GLN A 28 2.24 -3.81 14.63
CA GLN A 28 2.42 -2.42 14.21
C GLN A 28 1.09 -1.72 13.95
N ILE A 29 0.10 -2.42 13.38
CA ILE A 29 -1.24 -1.86 13.18
C ILE A 29 -1.86 -1.53 14.54
N THR A 30 -1.75 -2.44 15.50
CA THR A 30 -2.24 -2.20 16.85
C THR A 30 -1.56 -0.99 17.50
N ALA A 31 -0.24 -0.89 17.36
CA ALA A 31 0.53 0.23 17.92
C ALA A 31 0.17 1.56 17.28
N ALA A 32 -0.05 1.58 15.96
CA ALA A 32 -0.39 2.80 15.22
C ALA A 32 -1.85 3.21 15.41
N GLY A 33 -2.72 2.25 15.67
CA GLY A 33 -4.16 2.45 15.72
C GLY A 33 -4.83 1.98 14.43
N GLU A 34 -5.82 1.11 14.54
CA GLU A 34 -6.48 0.50 13.37
C GLU A 34 -7.12 1.53 12.45
N ASP A 35 -7.55 2.66 12.98
CA ASP A 35 -8.19 3.72 12.21
C ASP A 35 -7.20 4.63 11.47
N THR A 36 -5.89 4.43 11.65
CA THR A 36 -4.87 5.19 10.93
C THR A 36 -4.37 4.49 9.67
N VAL A 37 -4.73 3.23 9.45
CA VAL A 37 -4.25 2.43 8.34
C VAL A 37 -5.30 2.27 7.26
N CYS A 38 -4.85 2.24 6.02
CA CYS A 38 -5.69 2.03 4.85
C CYS A 38 -4.88 1.31 3.79
N THR A 39 -5.51 1.04 2.66
CA THR A 39 -4.80 0.60 1.46
C THR A 39 -5.41 1.25 0.23
N SER A 40 -4.74 1.10 -0.89
CA SER A 40 -5.18 1.60 -2.18
C SER A 40 -6.02 0.54 -2.89
N VAL A 41 -6.98 0.97 -3.70
CA VAL A 41 -7.72 0.08 -4.59
C VAL A 41 -6.77 -0.67 -5.53
N ILE A 42 -5.61 -0.07 -5.86
CA ILE A 42 -4.59 -0.73 -6.69
C ILE A 42 -4.01 -1.94 -5.95
N VAL A 43 -3.70 -1.76 -4.66
CA VAL A 43 -3.20 -2.87 -3.82
C VAL A 43 -4.26 -3.96 -3.67
N ALA A 44 -5.52 -3.56 -3.43
CA ALA A 44 -6.62 -4.52 -3.36
C ALA A 44 -6.73 -5.34 -4.65
N ALA A 45 -6.59 -4.69 -5.81
CA ALA A 45 -6.62 -5.36 -7.11
C ALA A 45 -5.47 -6.37 -7.25
N GLU A 46 -4.26 -6.01 -6.83
CA GLU A 46 -3.12 -6.91 -6.85
C GLU A 46 -3.35 -8.16 -6.00
N LEU A 47 -3.87 -7.97 -4.79
CA LEU A 47 -4.14 -9.08 -3.88
C LEU A 47 -5.23 -10.00 -4.42
N ARG A 48 -6.31 -9.44 -4.98
CA ARG A 48 -7.39 -10.24 -5.54
C ARG A 48 -6.94 -10.99 -6.79
N TYR A 49 -6.13 -10.38 -7.62
CA TYR A 49 -5.52 -11.06 -8.76
C TYR A 49 -4.65 -12.23 -8.30
N GLY A 50 -3.83 -12.04 -7.28
CA GLY A 50 -2.99 -13.11 -6.73
C GLY A 50 -3.82 -14.27 -6.21
N ALA A 51 -4.95 -14.02 -5.57
CA ALA A 51 -5.86 -15.05 -5.09
C ALA A 51 -6.47 -15.85 -6.25
N ILE A 52 -6.93 -15.17 -7.29
CA ILE A 52 -7.49 -15.82 -8.48
C ILE A 52 -6.45 -16.67 -9.18
N LYS A 53 -5.24 -16.12 -9.35
CA LYS A 53 -4.12 -16.81 -10.00
C LYS A 53 -3.72 -18.08 -9.24
N SER A 54 -3.75 -18.04 -7.90
CA SER A 54 -3.39 -19.19 -7.08
C SER A 54 -4.46 -20.27 -7.07
N ASN A 55 -5.69 -19.94 -7.51
CA ASN A 55 -6.85 -20.83 -7.49
C ASN A 55 -7.14 -21.38 -6.10
N SER A 56 -6.89 -20.57 -5.06
CA SER A 56 -7.09 -20.96 -3.66
C SER A 56 -8.28 -20.24 -3.06
N ALA A 57 -9.36 -20.97 -2.79
CA ALA A 57 -10.54 -20.42 -2.12
C ALA A 57 -10.21 -19.92 -0.71
N LYS A 58 -9.31 -20.62 -0.01
CA LYS A 58 -8.89 -20.25 1.33
C LYS A 58 -8.15 -18.91 1.33
N LEU A 59 -7.24 -18.71 0.38
CA LEU A 59 -6.51 -17.46 0.24
C LEU A 59 -7.47 -16.31 -0.09
N ALA A 60 -8.41 -16.54 -1.02
CA ALA A 60 -9.41 -15.53 -1.38
C ALA A 60 -10.24 -15.11 -0.18
N GLN A 61 -10.66 -16.05 0.67
CA GLN A 61 -11.42 -15.75 1.89
C GLN A 61 -10.61 -14.92 2.87
N ARG A 62 -9.35 -15.25 3.06
CA ARG A 62 -8.46 -14.52 3.98
C ARG A 62 -8.23 -13.09 3.51
N ILE A 63 -8.03 -12.92 2.21
CA ILE A 63 -7.87 -11.59 1.60
C ILE A 63 -9.15 -10.78 1.77
N ASP A 64 -10.32 -11.38 1.51
CA ASP A 64 -11.61 -10.71 1.71
C ASP A 64 -11.77 -10.23 3.16
N MET A 65 -11.42 -11.06 4.13
CA MET A 65 -11.51 -10.70 5.54
C MET A 65 -10.66 -9.48 5.87
N ILE A 66 -9.41 -9.46 5.40
CA ILE A 66 -8.49 -8.36 5.67
C ILE A 66 -8.95 -7.08 4.97
N LEU A 67 -9.32 -7.18 3.71
CA LEU A 67 -9.77 -6.00 2.95
C LEU A 67 -11.09 -5.45 3.47
N SER A 68 -11.95 -6.30 4.05
CA SER A 68 -13.20 -5.85 4.67
C SER A 68 -12.96 -5.06 5.96
N ALA A 69 -11.83 -5.31 6.62
CA ALA A 69 -11.48 -4.63 7.86
C ALA A 69 -10.70 -3.33 7.64
N LEU A 70 -10.27 -3.07 6.42
CA LEU A 70 -9.49 -1.88 6.07
C LEU A 70 -10.31 -0.91 5.25
N GLU A 71 -9.98 0.37 5.38
CA GLU A 71 -10.48 1.34 4.42
C GLU A 71 -9.69 1.20 3.12
N ILE A 72 -10.40 1.02 2.00
CA ILE A 72 -9.81 0.95 0.66
C ILE A 72 -10.08 2.27 -0.04
N LEU A 73 -9.02 3.05 -0.29
CA LEU A 73 -9.17 4.35 -0.92
C LEU A 73 -9.34 4.20 -2.44
N PRO A 74 -10.37 4.85 -3.01
CA PRO A 74 -10.51 4.88 -4.47
C PRO A 74 -9.42 5.74 -5.08
N LEU A 75 -8.97 5.38 -6.28
CA LEU A 75 -7.97 6.16 -7.01
C LEU A 75 -8.69 7.28 -7.78
N GLU A 76 -8.53 8.50 -7.31
CA GLU A 76 -9.20 9.65 -7.89
C GLU A 76 -8.32 10.90 -7.76
N THR A 77 -8.74 12.00 -8.38
CA THR A 77 -7.99 13.25 -8.32
C THR A 77 -7.84 13.70 -6.84
N PRO A 78 -6.67 14.26 -6.43
CA PRO A 78 -5.58 14.74 -7.26
C PRO A 78 -4.46 13.72 -7.54
N ALA A 79 -4.72 12.41 -7.40
CA ALA A 79 -3.71 11.39 -7.67
C ALA A 79 -3.21 11.44 -9.13
N ASP A 80 -4.05 11.86 -10.07
CA ASP A 80 -3.68 12.02 -11.47
C ASP A 80 -2.60 13.09 -11.65
N HIS A 81 -2.70 14.20 -10.92
CA HIS A 81 -1.69 15.26 -10.95
C HIS A 81 -0.36 14.76 -10.36
N GLN A 82 -0.43 14.06 -9.23
CA GLN A 82 0.76 13.49 -8.60
C GLN A 82 1.43 12.47 -9.51
N TYR A 83 0.63 11.62 -10.15
CA TYR A 83 1.13 10.61 -11.08
C TYR A 83 1.90 11.24 -12.24
N ALA A 84 1.33 12.24 -12.88
CA ALA A 84 1.95 12.88 -14.04
C ALA A 84 3.30 13.52 -13.68
N SER A 85 3.34 14.28 -12.59
CA SER A 85 4.56 14.94 -12.13
C SER A 85 5.62 13.92 -11.71
N LEU A 86 5.22 12.90 -10.96
CA LEU A 86 6.12 11.88 -10.44
C LEU A 86 6.73 11.05 -11.57
N ARG A 87 5.89 10.59 -12.49
CA ARG A 87 6.34 9.80 -13.62
C ARG A 87 7.36 10.56 -14.48
N HIS A 88 7.07 11.84 -14.73
CA HIS A 88 7.97 12.70 -15.49
C HIS A 88 9.32 12.85 -14.78
N HIS A 89 9.27 13.13 -13.47
CA HIS A 89 10.49 13.27 -12.66
C HIS A 89 11.35 12.00 -12.67
N LEU A 90 10.75 10.85 -12.39
CA LEU A 90 11.49 9.58 -12.33
C LEU A 90 12.07 9.19 -13.69
N THR A 91 11.34 9.44 -14.77
CA THR A 91 11.82 9.18 -16.13
C THR A 91 13.02 10.05 -16.45
N ARG A 92 12.97 11.32 -16.09
CA ARG A 92 14.08 12.26 -16.33
C ARG A 92 15.32 11.89 -15.52
N GLN A 93 15.15 11.36 -14.32
CA GLN A 93 16.26 10.91 -13.47
C GLN A 93 16.83 9.56 -13.89
N GLY A 94 16.16 8.86 -14.81
CA GLY A 94 16.58 7.52 -15.20
C GLY A 94 16.35 6.47 -14.14
N THR A 95 15.42 6.73 -13.21
CA THR A 95 15.10 5.84 -12.08
C THR A 95 13.63 5.49 -12.05
N PRO A 96 13.07 4.91 -13.13
CA PRO A 96 11.65 4.54 -13.13
C PRO A 96 11.35 3.45 -12.09
N ILE A 97 10.10 3.40 -11.68
CA ILE A 97 9.61 2.34 -10.80
C ILE A 97 8.49 1.58 -11.51
N GLY A 98 8.09 0.44 -10.97
CA GLY A 98 7.04 -0.37 -11.57
C GLY A 98 5.73 0.40 -11.73
N PRO A 99 4.90 0.06 -12.74
CA PRO A 99 3.70 0.85 -13.04
C PRO A 99 2.69 0.87 -11.90
N ASN A 100 2.47 -0.24 -11.21
CA ASN A 100 1.55 -0.25 -10.07
C ASN A 100 2.13 0.53 -8.87
N ASP A 101 3.43 0.39 -8.62
CA ASP A 101 4.10 1.13 -7.54
C ASP A 101 4.05 2.63 -7.80
N LEU A 102 4.13 3.04 -9.07
CA LEU A 102 3.98 4.43 -9.45
C LEU A 102 2.58 4.96 -9.10
N LEU A 103 1.53 4.18 -9.38
CA LEU A 103 0.16 4.53 -9.02
C LEU A 103 -0.02 4.59 -7.50
N ILE A 104 0.53 3.62 -6.78
CA ILE A 104 0.45 3.57 -5.32
C ILE A 104 1.16 4.77 -4.71
N ALA A 105 2.35 5.12 -5.21
CA ALA A 105 3.10 6.28 -4.73
C ALA A 105 2.34 7.59 -4.97
N ALA A 106 1.78 7.75 -6.17
CA ALA A 106 0.98 8.93 -6.50
C ALA A 106 -0.26 9.03 -5.60
N HIS A 107 -0.90 7.90 -5.33
CA HIS A 107 -2.07 7.82 -4.46
C HIS A 107 -1.72 8.26 -3.04
N ALA A 108 -0.60 7.75 -2.50
CA ALA A 108 -0.13 8.12 -1.17
C ALA A 108 0.21 9.60 -1.07
N LEU A 109 0.90 10.15 -2.08
CA LEU A 109 1.22 11.57 -2.12
C LEU A 109 -0.03 12.44 -2.14
N ALA A 110 -1.05 12.03 -2.88
CA ALA A 110 -2.32 12.77 -2.97
C ALA A 110 -3.04 12.87 -1.63
N HIS A 111 -2.84 11.91 -0.74
CA HIS A 111 -3.47 11.85 0.59
C HIS A 111 -2.50 12.13 1.72
N ASP A 112 -1.25 12.48 1.42
CA ASP A 112 -0.20 12.70 2.43
C ASP A 112 -0.03 11.50 3.37
N LEU A 113 0.05 10.31 2.78
CA LEU A 113 0.20 9.05 3.53
C LEU A 113 1.62 8.51 3.44
N THR A 114 2.06 7.85 4.52
CA THR A 114 3.29 7.06 4.51
C THR A 114 2.99 5.70 3.88
N VAL A 115 3.80 5.29 2.90
CA VAL A 115 3.68 3.96 2.30
C VAL A 115 4.42 2.96 3.18
N ILE A 116 3.72 1.90 3.58
CA ILE A 116 4.29 0.79 4.33
C ILE A 116 4.55 -0.35 3.34
N THR A 117 5.81 -0.69 3.15
CA THR A 117 6.21 -1.64 2.11
C THR A 117 7.53 -2.31 2.47
N ALA A 118 7.73 -3.52 1.96
CA ALA A 118 9.04 -4.18 2.00
C ALA A 118 9.95 -3.66 0.86
N ASN A 119 9.37 -3.01 -0.15
CA ASN A 119 10.09 -2.53 -1.34
C ASN A 119 10.59 -1.10 -1.13
N VAL A 120 11.32 -0.88 -0.05
CA VAL A 120 11.79 0.45 0.37
C VAL A 120 12.71 1.07 -0.68
N GLY A 121 13.57 0.26 -1.31
CA GLY A 121 14.53 0.77 -2.30
C GLY A 121 13.85 1.44 -3.50
N GLU A 122 12.73 0.89 -3.96
CA GLU A 122 11.98 1.45 -5.08
C GLU A 122 11.19 2.68 -4.67
N PHE A 123 10.40 2.59 -3.60
CA PHE A 123 9.58 3.72 -3.15
C PHE A 123 10.41 4.91 -2.63
N SER A 124 11.62 4.65 -2.14
CA SER A 124 12.52 5.74 -1.70
C SER A 124 13.01 6.63 -2.82
N ARG A 125 12.84 6.20 -4.07
CA ARG A 125 13.16 7.05 -5.24
C ARG A 125 12.17 8.20 -5.42
N VAL A 126 11.01 8.13 -4.74
CA VAL A 126 9.91 9.09 -4.91
C VAL A 126 10.15 10.30 -4.00
N PRO A 127 10.35 11.50 -4.57
CA PRO A 127 10.59 12.70 -3.75
C PRO A 127 9.38 13.02 -2.89
N GLY A 128 9.64 13.32 -1.62
CA GLY A 128 8.60 13.74 -0.68
C GLY A 128 7.75 12.63 -0.10
N LEU A 129 7.93 11.39 -0.55
CA LEU A 129 7.17 10.25 -0.04
C LEU A 129 7.82 9.70 1.22
N LYS A 130 7.04 9.53 2.27
CA LYS A 130 7.49 8.84 3.48
C LYS A 130 7.27 7.34 3.30
N VAL A 131 8.28 6.54 3.64
CA VAL A 131 8.29 5.10 3.43
C VAL A 131 8.79 4.41 4.69
N GLU A 132 8.09 3.37 5.13
CA GLU A 132 8.49 2.54 6.27
C GLU A 132 8.29 1.07 5.93
N ASN A 133 9.12 0.22 6.53
CA ASN A 133 8.98 -1.22 6.41
C ASN A 133 8.60 -1.83 7.77
N TRP A 134 7.37 -2.31 7.89
CA TRP A 134 6.88 -2.92 9.15
C TRP A 134 7.23 -4.40 9.28
N LEU A 135 7.96 -4.95 8.32
CA LEU A 135 8.48 -6.33 8.40
C LEU A 135 9.86 -6.40 9.06
N GLN A 136 10.45 -5.25 9.36
CA GLN A 136 11.75 -5.17 10.01
C GLN A 136 11.61 -4.48 11.38
N ALA A 137 12.33 -5.04 12.35
CA ALA A 137 12.34 -4.49 13.70
C ALA A 137 13.08 -3.15 13.74
#